data_b7fec77f7d7f9d83a8aeed9731318afe
#
_entry.id   b7fec77f7d7f9d83a8aeed9731318afe
#
_cell.length_a   1.000
_cell.length_b   1.000
_cell.length_c   1.000
_cell.angle_alpha   90.00
_cell.angle_beta   90.00
_cell.angle_gamma   90.00
#
_symmetry.space_group_name_H-M   'P 1'
#
loop_
_entity.id
_entity.type
_entity.pdbx_description
1 polymer ?
#
loop_
_entity_poly.entity_id
_entity_poly.type
_entity_poly.pdbx_seq_one_letter_code
_entity_poly.pdbx_strand_id
1 'polypeptide(L)'
;SIRNHYNEMAVRLKDPANTRLTLRFRVFDDGLGFRYEYQVPQVDSVFVMDELTSFNLAQDGKSWSIPASFETYELLYRTLPVSKVDNANTPMTFKTDNGVYASIHEAALTDFPEMTLKHTEGCHFKSELASWPMGKARFAGGTFVTPWRSIQIAPKAVGLINSGLILNLNEPCALEGDLSWIRPMKYVGIWWGMHLGVETWTMDERHGATTANAKRYIDFAAANNIEAVMFEGWNEGWESWGGMQTFDYTKPYADFDMAEVARYAK
;
A
#
# COMPACT_ATOMS: atom_id res chain seq x y z
N SER A 1 6.42 -13.22 -17.71
CA SER A 1 6.79 -13.89 -16.44
C SER A 1 8.00 -13.21 -15.83
N ILE A 2 8.02 -13.10 -14.51
CA ILE A 2 9.14 -12.55 -13.75
C ILE A 2 9.94 -13.73 -13.21
N ARG A 3 11.27 -13.70 -13.38
CA ARG A 3 12.15 -14.73 -12.81
C ARG A 3 12.10 -14.65 -11.28
N ASN A 4 11.76 -15.77 -10.65
CA ASN A 4 11.81 -15.93 -9.20
C ASN A 4 12.95 -16.88 -8.82
N HIS A 5 14.09 -16.33 -8.44
CA HIS A 5 15.29 -17.08 -8.09
C HIS A 5 16.00 -16.43 -6.89
N TYR A 6 16.16 -17.17 -5.82
CA TYR A 6 16.72 -16.69 -4.56
C TYR A 6 17.42 -17.78 -3.79
N ASN A 7 18.27 -17.36 -2.86
CA ASN A 7 18.74 -18.21 -1.77
C ASN A 7 17.91 -17.94 -0.52
N GLU A 8 17.50 -19.00 0.19
CA GLU A 8 16.69 -18.88 1.39
C GLU A 8 17.44 -19.39 2.61
N MET A 9 17.33 -18.67 3.72
CA MET A 9 17.80 -19.09 5.05
C MET A 9 16.63 -18.98 6.04
N ALA A 10 16.45 -20.01 6.87
CA ALA A 10 15.46 -20.03 7.94
C ALA A 10 16.16 -20.31 9.28
N VAL A 11 16.14 -19.30 10.17
CA VAL A 11 16.63 -19.42 11.54
C VAL A 11 15.46 -19.72 12.45
N ARG A 12 15.47 -20.91 13.09
CA ARG A 12 14.41 -21.38 13.98
C ARG A 12 14.81 -21.20 15.42
N LEU A 13 14.02 -20.45 16.17
CA LEU A 13 14.19 -20.17 17.58
C LEU A 13 13.02 -20.74 18.36
N LYS A 14 13.25 -21.09 19.62
CA LYS A 14 12.26 -21.60 20.53
C LYS A 14 12.57 -21.10 21.94
N ASP A 15 11.56 -20.63 22.64
CA ASP A 15 11.66 -20.22 24.04
C ASP A 15 11.27 -21.37 25.00
N PRO A 16 11.48 -21.22 26.33
CA PRO A 16 11.06 -22.20 27.33
C PRO A 16 9.54 -22.45 27.38
N ALA A 17 8.72 -21.50 26.97
CA ALA A 17 7.26 -21.61 26.89
C ALA A 17 6.80 -22.32 25.61
N ASN A 18 7.75 -22.85 24.82
CA ASN A 18 7.49 -23.50 23.54
C ASN A 18 6.94 -22.59 22.43
N THR A 19 7.05 -21.26 22.59
CA THR A 19 6.85 -20.33 21.47
C THR A 19 7.93 -20.56 20.45
N ARG A 20 7.56 -20.64 19.19
CA ARG A 20 8.48 -20.79 18.08
C ARG A 20 8.47 -19.54 17.22
N LEU A 21 9.66 -19.10 16.85
CA LEU A 21 9.89 -18.00 15.91
C LEU A 21 10.81 -18.49 14.80
N THR A 22 10.38 -18.37 13.55
CA THR A 22 11.26 -18.54 12.41
C THR A 22 11.52 -17.18 11.78
N LEU A 23 12.80 -16.78 11.71
CA LEU A 23 13.23 -15.68 10.87
C LEU A 23 13.57 -16.25 9.50
N ARG A 24 12.83 -15.84 8.49
CA ARG A 24 13.05 -16.28 7.11
C ARG A 24 13.65 -15.15 6.28
N PHE A 25 14.75 -15.44 5.60
CA PHE A 25 15.43 -14.52 4.72
C PHE A 25 15.43 -15.08 3.30
N ARG A 26 15.16 -14.21 2.32
CA ARG A 26 15.36 -14.50 0.89
C ARG A 26 16.27 -13.45 0.30
N VAL A 27 17.32 -13.89 -0.39
CA VAL A 27 18.29 -13.01 -1.05
C VAL A 27 18.22 -13.25 -2.55
N PHE A 28 18.00 -12.17 -3.29
CA PHE A 28 17.86 -12.11 -4.74
C PHE A 28 19.03 -11.30 -5.34
N ASP A 29 19.16 -11.31 -6.65
CA ASP A 29 20.17 -10.51 -7.36
C ASP A 29 19.92 -8.99 -7.24
N ASP A 30 18.66 -8.57 -6.92
CA ASP A 30 18.20 -7.19 -6.83
C ASP A 30 17.77 -6.76 -5.42
N GLY A 31 18.10 -7.58 -4.39
CA GLY A 31 17.80 -7.23 -3.01
C GLY A 31 17.52 -8.40 -2.10
N LEU A 32 16.90 -8.12 -0.97
CA LEU A 32 16.53 -9.13 0.01
C LEU A 32 15.19 -8.82 0.68
N GLY A 33 14.57 -9.87 1.20
CA GLY A 33 13.43 -9.76 2.10
C GLY A 33 13.61 -10.66 3.31
N PHE A 34 13.07 -10.23 4.44
CA PHE A 34 12.97 -11.08 5.63
C PHE A 34 11.62 -10.90 6.30
N ARG A 35 11.16 -11.93 7.00
CA ARG A 35 9.90 -11.91 7.75
C ARG A 35 9.98 -12.78 8.99
N TYR A 36 9.01 -12.59 9.88
CA TYR A 36 8.83 -13.37 11.10
C TYR A 36 7.64 -14.31 10.94
N GLU A 37 7.84 -15.56 11.31
CA GLU A 37 6.79 -16.59 11.34
C GLU A 37 6.67 -17.08 12.79
N TYR A 38 5.53 -16.80 13.43
CA TYR A 38 5.29 -17.10 14.83
C TYR A 38 4.38 -18.32 15.00
N GLN A 39 4.66 -19.10 16.04
CA GLN A 39 3.80 -20.15 16.54
C GLN A 39 3.80 -20.11 18.07
N VAL A 40 2.72 -19.58 18.65
CA VAL A 40 2.49 -19.47 20.10
C VAL A 40 1.50 -20.56 20.48
N PRO A 41 1.87 -21.57 21.30
CA PRO A 41 0.97 -22.67 21.62
C PRO A 41 -0.07 -22.28 22.65
N GLN A 42 -1.22 -22.94 22.60
CA GLN A 42 -2.26 -22.91 23.63
C GLN A 42 -2.82 -21.52 23.96
N VAL A 43 -3.00 -20.68 22.93
CA VAL A 43 -3.60 -19.35 23.06
C VAL A 43 -4.76 -19.19 22.08
N ASP A 44 -5.80 -18.48 22.51
CA ASP A 44 -6.96 -18.17 21.68
C ASP A 44 -6.67 -16.99 20.73
N SER A 45 -5.74 -16.12 21.11
CA SER A 45 -5.31 -14.99 20.28
C SER A 45 -3.95 -14.47 20.70
N VAL A 46 -3.26 -13.82 19.76
CA VAL A 46 -1.99 -13.10 19.98
C VAL A 46 -2.19 -11.64 19.63
N PHE A 47 -1.67 -10.74 20.47
CA PHE A 47 -1.59 -9.32 20.22
C PHE A 47 -0.15 -8.95 19.90
N VAL A 48 0.07 -8.31 18.76
CA VAL A 48 1.35 -7.70 18.42
C VAL A 48 1.33 -6.27 18.97
N MET A 49 2.18 -5.99 19.94
CA MET A 49 2.25 -4.69 20.58
C MET A 49 3.24 -3.75 19.90
N ASP A 50 4.30 -4.28 19.32
CA ASP A 50 5.32 -3.51 18.59
C ASP A 50 6.15 -4.45 17.69
N GLU A 51 6.84 -3.86 16.72
CA GLU A 51 7.86 -4.51 15.91
C GLU A 51 9.20 -3.80 16.12
N LEU A 52 10.20 -4.55 16.57
CA LEU A 52 11.52 -4.01 16.93
C LEU A 52 12.54 -4.05 15.78
N THR A 53 12.08 -4.33 14.57
CA THR A 53 12.92 -4.32 13.37
C THR A 53 13.58 -2.96 13.20
N SER A 54 14.89 -2.96 12.99
CA SER A 54 15.66 -1.76 12.68
C SER A 54 16.45 -1.90 11.37
N PHE A 55 16.62 -0.78 10.69
CA PHE A 55 17.40 -0.65 9.47
C PHE A 55 18.56 0.30 9.75
N ASN A 56 19.75 -0.26 9.92
CA ASN A 56 20.94 0.49 10.31
C ASN A 56 21.85 0.64 9.07
N LEU A 57 21.79 1.79 8.42
CA LEU A 57 22.56 2.06 7.22
C LEU A 57 24.00 2.42 7.62
N ALA A 58 24.97 1.74 7.02
CA ALA A 58 26.39 1.91 7.34
C ALA A 58 26.97 3.23 6.82
N GLN A 59 26.26 3.94 5.97
CA GLN A 59 26.71 5.19 5.34
C GLN A 59 25.55 6.16 5.24
N ASP A 60 25.85 7.44 5.26
CA ASP A 60 24.91 8.49 4.87
C ASP A 60 24.71 8.49 3.34
N GLY A 61 24.01 9.42 2.84
CA GLY A 61 23.70 9.57 1.44
C GLY A 61 22.53 10.51 1.22
N LYS A 62 21.99 10.46 0.02
CA LYS A 62 20.81 11.27 -0.36
C LYS A 62 19.56 10.41 -0.36
N SER A 63 18.52 10.82 0.34
CA SER A 63 17.20 10.19 0.33
C SER A 63 16.17 10.96 -0.47
N TRP A 64 15.17 10.25 -0.95
CA TRP A 64 13.91 10.76 -1.50
C TRP A 64 12.78 10.07 -0.74
N SER A 65 12.10 10.82 0.09
CA SER A 65 11.07 10.30 1.00
C SER A 65 9.93 11.29 1.19
N ILE A 66 8.77 10.79 1.57
CA ILE A 66 7.68 11.60 2.10
C ILE A 66 7.61 11.38 3.61
N PRO A 67 7.13 12.39 4.38
CA PRO A 67 6.91 12.22 5.82
C PRO A 67 6.01 11.03 6.12
N ALA A 68 6.24 10.35 7.25
CA ALA A 68 5.37 9.26 7.68
C ALA A 68 3.95 9.75 7.98
N SER A 69 2.98 9.04 7.45
CA SER A 69 1.56 9.22 7.71
C SER A 69 0.85 7.89 7.51
N PHE A 70 -0.03 7.51 8.44
CA PHE A 70 -0.89 6.33 8.28
C PHE A 70 -2.23 6.65 7.60
N GLU A 71 -2.45 7.91 7.25
CA GLU A 71 -3.70 8.38 6.66
C GLU A 71 -3.58 8.70 5.17
N THR A 72 -2.39 9.07 4.71
CA THR A 72 -2.20 9.51 3.33
C THR A 72 -0.77 9.34 2.83
N TYR A 73 -0.62 9.12 1.52
CA TYR A 73 0.63 9.23 0.76
C TYR A 73 0.69 10.50 -0.09
N GLU A 74 -0.31 11.38 -0.01
CA GLU A 74 -0.42 12.60 -0.81
C GLU A 74 0.42 13.75 -0.23
N LEU A 75 1.69 13.47 0.07
CA LEU A 75 2.64 14.41 0.63
C LEU A 75 3.77 14.68 -0.36
N LEU A 76 4.38 15.88 -0.26
CA LEU A 76 5.49 16.24 -1.13
C LEU A 76 6.76 15.47 -0.77
N TYR A 77 7.44 14.95 -1.78
CA TYR A 77 8.77 14.35 -1.62
C TYR A 77 9.79 15.37 -1.14
N ARG A 78 10.58 14.96 -0.17
CA ARG A 78 11.72 15.70 0.35
C ARG A 78 13.01 15.02 -0.13
N THR A 79 13.99 15.85 -0.49
CA THR A 79 15.35 15.38 -0.78
C THR A 79 16.25 15.84 0.35
N LEU A 80 16.70 14.89 1.18
CA LEU A 80 17.47 15.14 2.39
C LEU A 80 18.66 14.16 2.48
N PRO A 81 19.73 14.49 3.23
CA PRO A 81 20.64 13.47 3.73
C PRO A 81 19.85 12.41 4.51
N VAL A 82 20.25 11.15 4.40
CA VAL A 82 19.57 10.05 5.13
C VAL A 82 19.55 10.34 6.63
N SER A 83 20.66 10.82 7.18
CA SER A 83 20.80 11.22 8.60
C SER A 83 19.90 12.38 9.04
N LYS A 84 19.20 13.03 8.11
CA LYS A 84 18.27 14.17 8.36
C LYS A 84 16.82 13.83 8.08
N VAL A 85 16.52 12.59 7.69
CA VAL A 85 15.15 12.10 7.59
C VAL A 85 14.64 11.81 9.00
N ASP A 86 13.62 12.51 9.43
CA ASP A 86 13.02 12.33 10.77
C ASP A 86 12.17 11.06 10.81
N ASN A 87 11.21 10.97 9.88
CA ASN A 87 10.39 9.78 9.65
C ASN A 87 10.00 9.71 8.17
N ALA A 88 9.66 8.54 7.69
CA ALA A 88 9.27 8.35 6.30
C ALA A 88 8.22 7.26 6.12
N ASN A 89 7.29 7.49 5.19
CA ASN A 89 6.52 6.39 4.62
C ASN A 89 7.43 5.48 3.80
N THR A 90 7.06 4.21 3.67
CA THR A 90 7.71 3.29 2.74
C THR A 90 6.95 3.27 1.40
N PRO A 91 7.64 3.14 0.28
CA PRO A 91 9.08 2.93 0.11
C PRO A 91 9.92 4.19 0.39
N MET A 92 10.94 4.07 1.22
CA MET A 92 11.96 5.10 1.36
C MET A 92 13.13 4.77 0.43
N THR A 93 13.37 5.62 -0.56
CA THR A 93 14.45 5.46 -1.53
C THR A 93 15.63 6.33 -1.18
N PHE A 94 16.85 5.80 -1.32
CA PHE A 94 18.08 6.55 -1.07
C PHE A 94 19.22 6.08 -1.97
N LYS A 95 20.22 6.95 -2.08
CA LYS A 95 21.50 6.66 -2.70
C LYS A 95 22.59 6.89 -1.66
N THR A 96 23.37 5.87 -1.37
CA THR A 96 24.51 5.94 -0.45
C THR A 96 25.67 6.75 -1.04
N ASP A 97 26.58 7.25 -0.21
CA ASP A 97 27.75 8.03 -0.67
C ASP A 97 28.67 7.24 -1.60
N ASN A 98 28.73 5.91 -1.45
CA ASN A 98 29.46 5.03 -2.39
C ASN A 98 28.71 4.71 -3.68
N GLY A 99 27.51 5.30 -3.89
CA GLY A 99 26.81 5.28 -5.16
C GLY A 99 25.77 4.17 -5.34
N VAL A 100 25.51 3.37 -4.33
CA VAL A 100 24.49 2.32 -4.36
C VAL A 100 23.10 2.93 -4.15
N TYR A 101 22.13 2.59 -4.99
CA TYR A 101 20.73 2.92 -4.79
C TYR A 101 20.03 1.80 -4.04
N ALA A 102 19.19 2.16 -3.08
CA ALA A 102 18.38 1.21 -2.36
C ALA A 102 17.00 1.77 -2.01
N SER A 103 16.05 0.88 -1.73
CA SER A 103 14.72 1.24 -1.28
C SER A 103 14.26 0.26 -0.19
N ILE A 104 13.85 0.80 0.95
CA ILE A 104 13.26 0.02 2.05
C ILE A 104 11.75 0.06 1.88
N HIS A 105 11.13 -1.12 1.85
CA HIS A 105 9.68 -1.29 1.72
C HIS A 105 9.22 -2.59 2.36
N GLU A 106 7.99 -2.95 2.12
CA GLU A 106 7.37 -4.21 2.55
C GLU A 106 6.65 -4.91 1.40
N ALA A 107 6.44 -6.20 1.53
CA ALA A 107 5.69 -7.01 0.58
C ALA A 107 4.81 -8.04 1.30
N ALA A 108 3.78 -8.55 0.63
CA ALA A 108 2.77 -9.43 1.22
C ALA A 108 2.14 -8.82 2.49
N LEU A 109 1.75 -7.56 2.40
CA LEU A 109 1.04 -6.84 3.46
C LEU A 109 -0.41 -7.34 3.52
N THR A 110 -0.60 -8.47 4.20
CA THR A 110 -1.88 -9.15 4.35
C THR A 110 -2.18 -9.33 5.83
N ASP A 111 -3.33 -8.85 6.29
CA ASP A 111 -3.77 -8.91 7.70
C ASP A 111 -2.72 -8.39 8.71
N PHE A 112 -1.97 -7.38 8.33
CA PHE A 112 -0.94 -6.79 9.17
C PHE A 112 -0.91 -5.26 8.97
N PRO A 113 -0.57 -4.47 10.00
CA PRO A 113 -0.45 -3.03 9.87
C PRO A 113 0.72 -2.64 8.96
N GLU A 114 0.54 -1.59 8.18
CA GLU A 114 1.60 -1.00 7.39
C GLU A 114 2.76 -0.47 8.24
N MET A 115 3.93 -0.46 7.64
CA MET A 115 5.16 0.02 8.27
C MET A 115 5.55 1.41 7.74
N THR A 116 5.82 2.33 8.65
CA THR A 116 6.63 3.51 8.40
C THR A 116 8.02 3.34 9.01
N LEU A 117 8.92 4.26 8.71
CA LEU A 117 10.29 4.29 9.24
C LEU A 117 10.43 5.48 10.17
N LYS A 118 10.78 5.23 11.43
CA LYS A 118 11.08 6.24 12.44
C LYS A 118 12.60 6.33 12.65
N HIS A 119 13.13 7.54 12.48
CA HIS A 119 14.53 7.80 12.76
C HIS A 119 14.85 7.60 14.24
N THR A 120 15.99 7.03 14.52
CA THR A 120 16.49 6.86 15.90
C THR A 120 17.75 7.66 16.13
N GLU A 121 18.82 7.36 15.41
CA GLU A 121 20.08 8.10 15.45
C GLU A 121 20.89 7.91 14.18
N GLY A 122 21.72 8.88 13.80
CA GLY A 122 22.59 8.76 12.62
C GLY A 122 21.81 8.41 11.34
N CYS A 123 22.08 7.25 10.75
CA CYS A 123 21.36 6.70 9.60
C CYS A 123 20.53 5.45 9.98
N HIS A 124 20.06 5.38 11.22
CA HIS A 124 19.32 4.25 11.75
C HIS A 124 17.83 4.56 11.82
N PHE A 125 17.03 3.61 11.40
CA PHE A 125 15.57 3.69 11.40
C PHE A 125 14.99 2.46 12.09
N LYS A 126 13.92 2.67 12.86
CA LYS A 126 13.08 1.62 13.41
C LYS A 126 11.81 1.50 12.59
N SER A 127 11.31 0.29 12.40
CA SER A 127 9.95 0.04 11.95
C SER A 127 8.95 0.62 12.93
N GLU A 128 7.98 1.39 12.46
CA GLU A 128 6.84 1.88 13.23
C GLU A 128 5.56 1.47 12.53
N LEU A 129 4.75 0.65 13.20
CA LEU A 129 3.53 0.09 12.65
C LEU A 129 2.33 1.00 12.93
N ALA A 130 1.39 1.04 12.00
CA ALA A 130 0.07 1.63 12.24
C ALA A 130 -0.55 1.04 13.52
N SER A 131 -1.19 1.89 14.32
CA SER A 131 -1.70 1.48 15.63
C SER A 131 -3.20 1.30 15.63
N TRP A 132 -3.66 0.24 16.29
CA TRP A 132 -5.04 0.07 16.74
C TRP A 132 -5.15 0.50 18.21
N PRO A 133 -6.35 0.76 18.75
CA PRO A 133 -6.51 1.12 20.15
C PRO A 133 -5.96 0.08 21.14
N MET A 134 -5.90 -1.19 20.75
CA MET A 134 -5.46 -2.31 21.59
C MET A 134 -4.12 -2.92 21.17
N GLY A 135 -3.26 -2.18 20.48
CA GLY A 135 -1.97 -2.67 19.98
C GLY A 135 -1.81 -2.45 18.48
N LYS A 136 -0.90 -3.19 17.84
CA LYS A 136 -0.62 -3.06 16.40
C LYS A 136 -1.44 -4.03 15.56
N ALA A 137 -1.52 -5.29 15.97
CA ALA A 137 -2.33 -6.31 15.32
C ALA A 137 -2.85 -7.34 16.32
N ARG A 138 -3.93 -8.04 15.94
CA ARG A 138 -4.48 -9.19 16.68
C ARG A 138 -4.71 -10.34 15.73
N PHE A 139 -4.24 -11.52 16.09
CA PHE A 139 -4.44 -12.76 15.35
C PHE A 139 -5.26 -13.75 16.17
N ALA A 140 -6.25 -14.39 15.57
CA ALA A 140 -6.94 -15.51 16.16
C ALA A 140 -6.03 -16.76 16.14
N GLY A 141 -6.01 -17.49 17.26
CA GLY A 141 -5.06 -18.58 17.46
C GLY A 141 -3.63 -18.06 17.68
N GLY A 142 -2.67 -18.97 17.63
CA GLY A 142 -1.27 -18.68 17.96
C GLY A 142 -0.32 -18.63 16.77
N THR A 143 -0.80 -18.77 15.54
CA THR A 143 0.07 -18.84 14.36
C THR A 143 -0.19 -17.65 13.45
N PHE A 144 0.86 -16.92 13.12
CA PHE A 144 0.78 -15.81 12.18
C PHE A 144 2.13 -15.54 11.52
N VAL A 145 2.10 -14.81 10.41
CA VAL A 145 3.27 -14.44 9.61
C VAL A 145 3.21 -12.93 9.39
N THR A 146 4.34 -12.26 9.55
CA THR A 146 4.42 -10.82 9.22
C THR A 146 4.61 -10.62 7.71
N PRO A 147 4.35 -9.43 7.18
CA PRO A 147 4.84 -9.04 5.85
C PRO A 147 6.35 -9.23 5.73
N TRP A 148 6.83 -9.31 4.50
CA TRP A 148 8.25 -9.21 4.24
C TRP A 148 8.72 -7.78 4.41
N ARG A 149 9.77 -7.58 5.19
CA ARG A 149 10.58 -6.37 5.19
C ARG A 149 11.57 -6.51 4.06
N SER A 150 11.52 -5.58 3.10
CA SER A 150 12.26 -5.69 1.86
C SER A 150 13.27 -4.55 1.69
N ILE A 151 14.42 -4.86 1.10
CA ILE A 151 15.43 -3.90 0.71
C ILE A 151 15.81 -4.20 -0.74
N GLN A 152 15.35 -3.35 -1.67
CA GLN A 152 15.82 -3.36 -3.05
C GLN A 152 17.19 -2.69 -3.12
N ILE A 153 18.08 -3.22 -3.97
CA ILE A 153 19.45 -2.73 -4.12
C ILE A 153 19.80 -2.72 -5.60
N ALA A 154 20.35 -1.61 -6.09
CA ALA A 154 20.75 -1.49 -7.48
C ALA A 154 21.95 -0.52 -7.64
N PRO A 155 22.82 -0.73 -8.65
CA PRO A 155 23.91 0.20 -8.96
C PRO A 155 23.42 1.49 -9.65
N LYS A 156 22.19 1.52 -10.13
CA LYS A 156 21.55 2.68 -10.79
C LYS A 156 20.09 2.81 -10.37
N ALA A 157 19.55 4.03 -10.34
CA ALA A 157 18.16 4.29 -9.94
C ALA A 157 17.14 3.48 -10.77
N VAL A 158 17.34 3.36 -12.08
CA VAL A 158 16.46 2.57 -12.96
C VAL A 158 16.40 1.08 -12.58
N GLY A 159 17.43 0.56 -11.91
CA GLY A 159 17.43 -0.81 -11.41
C GLY A 159 16.38 -1.06 -10.33
N LEU A 160 16.04 -0.07 -9.54
CA LEU A 160 14.97 -0.17 -8.54
C LEU A 160 13.59 -0.31 -9.22
N ILE A 161 13.35 0.43 -10.32
CA ILE A 161 12.09 0.37 -11.08
C ILE A 161 11.95 -1.00 -11.77
N ASN A 162 13.06 -1.55 -12.24
CA ASN A 162 13.07 -2.84 -12.95
C ASN A 162 13.14 -4.06 -12.02
N SER A 163 13.28 -3.84 -10.70
CA SER A 163 13.36 -4.92 -9.72
C SER A 163 12.07 -5.73 -9.67
N GLY A 164 12.21 -7.04 -9.66
CA GLY A 164 11.14 -7.99 -9.42
C GLY A 164 10.94 -8.37 -7.96
N LEU A 165 11.74 -7.82 -7.05
CA LEU A 165 11.81 -8.25 -5.65
C LEU A 165 10.44 -8.26 -4.96
N ILE A 166 9.71 -7.14 -5.03
CA ILE A 166 8.40 -7.01 -4.35
C ILE A 166 7.40 -8.04 -4.91
N LEU A 167 7.38 -8.25 -6.23
CA LEU A 167 6.50 -9.24 -6.86
C LEU A 167 6.87 -10.67 -6.45
N ASN A 168 8.17 -10.97 -6.33
CA ASN A 168 8.68 -12.28 -5.95
C ASN A 168 8.49 -12.61 -4.45
N LEU A 169 8.32 -11.59 -3.60
CA LEU A 169 8.05 -11.75 -2.17
C LEU A 169 6.56 -11.84 -1.86
N ASN A 170 5.69 -11.43 -2.78
CA ASN A 170 4.25 -11.59 -2.65
C ASN A 170 3.83 -13.03 -2.99
N GLU A 171 2.68 -13.43 -2.47
CA GLU A 171 2.10 -14.73 -2.79
C GLU A 171 1.66 -14.79 -4.26
N PRO A 172 1.61 -15.97 -4.86
CA PRO A 172 1.08 -16.12 -6.22
C PRO A 172 -0.36 -15.60 -6.32
N CYS A 173 -0.75 -15.20 -7.54
CA CYS A 173 -2.13 -14.80 -7.81
C CYS A 173 -3.11 -15.92 -7.42
N ALA A 174 -4.07 -15.61 -6.56
CA ALA A 174 -5.11 -16.53 -6.12
C ALA A 174 -6.37 -16.52 -7.00
N LEU A 175 -6.45 -15.60 -7.97
CA LEU A 175 -7.56 -15.55 -8.91
C LEU A 175 -7.42 -16.66 -9.95
N GLU A 176 -8.51 -17.39 -10.15
CA GLU A 176 -8.60 -18.47 -11.14
C GLU A 176 -9.36 -18.01 -12.41
N GLY A 177 -9.15 -18.71 -13.51
CA GLY A 177 -9.85 -18.48 -14.76
C GLY A 177 -9.18 -17.46 -15.68
N ASP A 178 -9.96 -16.88 -16.58
CA ASP A 178 -9.49 -15.88 -17.53
C ASP A 178 -9.33 -14.51 -16.84
N LEU A 179 -8.10 -14.02 -16.77
CA LEU A 179 -7.73 -12.72 -16.18
C LEU A 179 -7.48 -11.64 -17.24
N SER A 180 -7.81 -11.87 -18.50
CA SER A 180 -7.58 -10.93 -19.61
C SER A 180 -8.32 -9.59 -19.45
N TRP A 181 -9.35 -9.54 -18.59
CA TRP A 181 -10.08 -8.33 -18.26
C TRP A 181 -9.28 -7.36 -17.36
N ILE A 182 -8.26 -7.87 -16.63
CA ILE A 182 -7.37 -7.06 -15.80
C ILE A 182 -6.28 -6.50 -16.72
N ARG A 183 -6.42 -5.25 -17.11
CA ARG A 183 -5.44 -4.56 -17.95
C ARG A 183 -5.29 -3.11 -17.54
N PRO A 184 -4.09 -2.53 -17.67
CA PRO A 184 -3.91 -1.09 -17.52
C PRO A 184 -4.79 -0.33 -18.51
N MET A 185 -5.46 0.71 -18.06
CA MET A 185 -6.31 1.53 -18.91
C MET A 185 -6.26 3.01 -18.49
N LYS A 186 -6.60 3.90 -19.41
CA LYS A 186 -6.88 5.29 -19.11
C LYS A 186 -8.34 5.44 -18.70
N TYR A 187 -8.58 6.26 -17.69
CA TYR A 187 -9.94 6.64 -17.32
C TYR A 187 -10.01 8.13 -17.01
N VAL A 188 -11.21 8.69 -17.09
CA VAL A 188 -11.55 10.03 -16.62
C VAL A 188 -12.56 9.92 -15.49
N GLY A 189 -12.45 10.77 -14.48
CA GLY A 189 -13.31 10.76 -13.31
C GLY A 189 -13.81 12.15 -12.93
N ILE A 190 -14.92 12.22 -12.17
CA ILE A 190 -15.55 13.47 -11.77
C ILE A 190 -14.93 14.10 -10.51
N TRP A 191 -14.05 13.37 -9.81
CA TRP A 191 -13.50 13.79 -8.51
C TRP A 191 -12.91 15.22 -8.52
N TRP A 192 -12.30 15.64 -9.65
CA TRP A 192 -11.71 16.97 -9.75
C TRP A 192 -12.72 18.10 -9.63
N GLY A 193 -13.97 17.91 -10.12
CA GLY A 193 -15.05 18.87 -9.96
C GLY A 193 -15.41 19.12 -8.49
N MET A 194 -15.44 18.04 -7.69
CA MET A 194 -15.66 18.12 -6.24
C MET A 194 -14.46 18.76 -5.53
N HIS A 195 -13.24 18.39 -5.93
CA HIS A 195 -12.03 18.95 -5.36
C HIS A 195 -11.93 20.48 -5.57
N LEU A 196 -12.37 20.98 -6.72
CA LEU A 196 -12.46 22.41 -7.03
C LEU A 196 -13.68 23.09 -6.39
N GLY A 197 -14.58 22.34 -5.75
CA GLY A 197 -15.80 22.88 -5.17
C GLY A 197 -16.85 23.36 -6.17
N VAL A 198 -16.73 22.96 -7.45
CA VAL A 198 -17.74 23.26 -8.48
C VAL A 198 -18.86 22.24 -8.51
N GLU A 199 -18.62 21.03 -8.03
CA GLU A 199 -19.55 19.93 -7.86
C GLU A 199 -19.51 19.44 -6.40
N THR A 200 -20.53 18.69 -5.98
CA THR A 200 -20.64 18.11 -4.64
C THR A 200 -20.75 16.59 -4.69
N TRP A 201 -20.41 15.96 -3.57
CA TRP A 201 -20.49 14.50 -3.40
C TRP A 201 -21.89 14.01 -3.09
N THR A 202 -22.73 14.88 -2.55
CA THR A 202 -24.08 14.56 -2.09
C THR A 202 -25.13 15.06 -3.07
N MET A 203 -26.32 14.47 -3.02
CA MET A 203 -27.44 14.86 -3.88
C MET A 203 -27.99 16.23 -3.49
N ASP A 204 -27.39 17.28 -4.06
CA ASP A 204 -27.85 18.68 -3.97
C ASP A 204 -27.85 19.33 -5.38
N GLU A 205 -28.03 20.65 -5.45
CA GLU A 205 -28.12 21.41 -6.71
C GLU A 205 -26.84 21.31 -7.58
N ARG A 206 -25.70 20.92 -6.98
CA ARG A 206 -24.41 20.81 -7.65
C ARG A 206 -23.88 19.38 -7.68
N HIS A 207 -24.75 18.41 -7.42
CA HIS A 207 -24.34 17.01 -7.39
C HIS A 207 -23.60 16.59 -8.66
N GLY A 208 -22.35 16.11 -8.52
CA GLY A 208 -21.50 15.74 -9.65
C GLY A 208 -21.86 14.38 -10.24
N ALA A 209 -22.23 13.41 -9.40
CA ALA A 209 -22.52 12.04 -9.83
C ALA A 209 -23.98 11.88 -10.27
N THR A 210 -24.42 12.64 -11.26
CA THR A 210 -25.75 12.49 -11.86
C THR A 210 -25.70 11.66 -13.15
N THR A 211 -26.80 11.03 -13.53
CA THR A 211 -26.94 10.30 -14.79
C THR A 211 -26.58 11.20 -16.01
N ALA A 212 -27.00 12.46 -15.99
CA ALA A 212 -26.73 13.40 -17.07
C ALA A 212 -25.23 13.71 -17.18
N ASN A 213 -24.56 13.95 -16.05
CA ASN A 213 -23.13 14.21 -16.01
C ASN A 213 -22.34 12.95 -16.40
N ALA A 214 -22.77 11.76 -15.98
CA ALA A 214 -22.16 10.50 -16.37
C ALA A 214 -22.12 10.34 -17.90
N LYS A 215 -23.21 10.60 -18.58
CA LYS A 215 -23.26 10.56 -20.06
C LYS A 215 -22.30 11.55 -20.70
N ARG A 216 -22.19 12.77 -20.17
CA ARG A 216 -21.25 13.79 -20.66
C ARG A 216 -19.79 13.32 -20.55
N TYR A 217 -19.41 12.67 -19.43
CA TYR A 217 -18.06 12.11 -19.26
C TYR A 217 -17.81 10.89 -20.15
N ILE A 218 -18.82 10.06 -20.37
CA ILE A 218 -18.75 8.92 -21.30
C ILE A 218 -18.51 9.42 -22.74
N ASP A 219 -19.28 10.43 -23.19
CA ASP A 219 -19.09 11.04 -24.51
C ASP A 219 -17.69 11.63 -24.68
N PHE A 220 -17.20 12.32 -23.64
CA PHE A 220 -15.84 12.86 -23.65
C PHE A 220 -14.79 11.74 -23.72
N ALA A 221 -14.94 10.69 -22.93
CA ALA A 221 -14.04 9.54 -22.91
C ALA A 221 -13.98 8.86 -24.30
N ALA A 222 -15.17 8.60 -24.88
CA ALA A 222 -15.28 7.99 -26.21
C ALA A 222 -14.61 8.86 -27.30
N ALA A 223 -14.85 10.16 -27.28
CA ALA A 223 -14.26 11.11 -28.25
C ALA A 223 -12.73 11.24 -28.14
N ASN A 224 -12.16 10.90 -26.98
CA ASN A 224 -10.72 11.07 -26.70
C ASN A 224 -9.96 9.73 -26.53
N ASN A 225 -10.53 8.60 -26.94
CA ASN A 225 -9.92 7.27 -26.80
C ASN A 225 -9.51 6.95 -25.36
N ILE A 226 -10.38 7.26 -24.40
CA ILE A 226 -10.27 6.92 -22.98
C ILE A 226 -11.22 5.76 -22.72
N GLU A 227 -10.69 4.65 -22.21
CA GLU A 227 -11.43 3.38 -22.15
C GLU A 227 -12.45 3.31 -21.01
N ALA A 228 -12.33 4.16 -19.98
CA ALA A 228 -13.18 4.06 -18.81
C ALA A 228 -13.55 5.42 -18.22
N VAL A 229 -14.63 5.45 -17.47
CA VAL A 229 -15.03 6.56 -16.60
C VAL A 229 -15.23 6.07 -15.18
N MET A 230 -14.87 6.90 -14.20
CA MET A 230 -15.04 6.61 -12.79
C MET A 230 -15.94 7.67 -12.16
N PHE A 231 -16.97 7.22 -11.47
CA PHE A 231 -17.90 8.07 -10.73
C PHE A 231 -17.84 7.75 -9.26
N GLU A 232 -17.53 8.74 -8.45
CA GLU A 232 -17.64 8.72 -7.00
C GLU A 232 -18.84 9.60 -6.61
N GLY A 233 -19.45 9.37 -5.44
CA GLY A 233 -20.61 10.15 -5.02
C GLY A 233 -21.96 9.69 -5.60
N TRP A 234 -22.00 8.56 -6.31
CA TRP A 234 -23.23 8.03 -6.93
C TRP A 234 -24.17 7.33 -5.94
N ASN A 235 -23.64 6.85 -4.81
CA ASN A 235 -24.35 6.04 -3.80
C ASN A 235 -24.63 6.84 -2.53
N GLU A 236 -25.68 6.48 -1.80
CA GLU A 236 -26.03 7.13 -0.53
C GLU A 236 -24.94 6.98 0.53
N GLY A 237 -24.79 7.97 1.41
CA GLY A 237 -23.88 7.95 2.56
C GLY A 237 -22.81 9.04 2.57
N TRP A 238 -22.63 9.78 1.51
CA TRP A 238 -21.62 10.84 1.44
C TRP A 238 -21.88 12.01 2.37
N GLU A 239 -23.13 12.19 2.83
CA GLU A 239 -23.51 13.18 3.83
C GLU A 239 -22.79 12.98 5.18
N SER A 240 -22.36 11.75 5.46
CA SER A 240 -21.66 11.39 6.70
C SER A 240 -20.13 11.39 6.55
N TRP A 241 -19.59 11.87 5.43
CA TRP A 241 -18.13 11.93 5.22
C TRP A 241 -17.43 12.71 6.34
N GLY A 242 -16.39 12.10 6.92
CA GLY A 242 -15.65 12.64 8.06
C GLY A 242 -16.22 12.27 9.43
N GLY A 243 -17.36 11.55 9.48
CA GLY A 243 -17.96 10.99 10.68
C GLY A 243 -18.02 9.47 10.64
N MET A 244 -19.07 8.89 11.24
CA MET A 244 -19.35 7.47 11.05
C MET A 244 -19.93 7.28 9.65
N GLN A 245 -19.11 6.81 8.75
CA GLN A 245 -19.46 6.61 7.34
C GLN A 245 -20.42 5.42 7.20
N THR A 246 -21.56 5.67 6.57
CA THR A 246 -22.63 4.69 6.37
C THR A 246 -22.94 4.53 4.88
N PHE A 247 -21.92 4.31 4.06
CA PHE A 247 -22.10 4.11 2.63
C PHE A 247 -22.91 2.87 2.32
N ASP A 248 -23.95 3.05 1.50
CA ASP A 248 -24.69 1.93 0.91
C ASP A 248 -24.27 1.76 -0.55
N TYR A 249 -23.40 0.78 -0.79
CA TYR A 249 -22.89 0.47 -2.13
C TYR A 249 -23.90 -0.26 -3.04
N THR A 250 -25.12 -0.49 -2.58
CA THR A 250 -26.21 -1.07 -3.35
C THR A 250 -27.29 -0.06 -3.73
N LYS A 251 -27.23 1.17 -3.16
CA LYS A 251 -28.26 2.17 -3.30
C LYS A 251 -27.73 3.46 -3.93
N PRO A 252 -28.00 3.69 -5.21
CA PRO A 252 -27.66 4.95 -5.85
C PRO A 252 -28.57 6.09 -5.33
N TYR A 253 -28.06 7.32 -5.40
CA TYR A 253 -28.91 8.50 -5.25
C TYR A 253 -29.99 8.54 -6.34
N ALA A 254 -31.09 9.21 -6.07
CA ALA A 254 -32.25 9.24 -6.96
C ALA A 254 -31.97 9.85 -8.35
N ASP A 255 -30.95 10.67 -8.49
CA ASP A 255 -30.49 11.31 -9.72
C ASP A 255 -29.39 10.52 -10.48
N PHE A 256 -29.02 9.32 -9.98
CA PHE A 256 -28.06 8.43 -10.63
C PHE A 256 -28.70 7.07 -10.99
N ASP A 257 -29.04 6.89 -12.27
CA ASP A 257 -29.54 5.61 -12.80
C ASP A 257 -28.35 4.75 -13.31
N MET A 258 -27.89 3.84 -12.46
CA MET A 258 -26.76 2.93 -12.76
C MET A 258 -27.05 2.08 -14.01
N ALA A 259 -28.29 1.60 -14.18
CA ALA A 259 -28.64 0.76 -15.32
C ALA A 259 -28.63 1.55 -16.64
N GLU A 260 -29.09 2.79 -16.61
CA GLU A 260 -29.05 3.71 -17.74
C GLU A 260 -27.61 4.07 -18.11
N VAL A 261 -26.79 4.42 -17.12
CA VAL A 261 -25.35 4.75 -17.34
C VAL A 261 -24.62 3.56 -17.95
N ALA A 262 -24.80 2.35 -17.40
CA ALA A 262 -24.18 1.12 -17.91
C ALA A 262 -24.64 0.78 -19.34
N ARG A 263 -25.89 1.05 -19.70
CA ARG A 263 -26.38 0.88 -21.07
C ARG A 263 -25.80 1.91 -22.02
N TYR A 264 -25.67 3.16 -21.57
CA TYR A 264 -25.16 4.26 -22.38
C TYR A 264 -23.66 4.10 -22.70
N ALA A 265 -22.89 3.51 -21.78
CA ALA A 265 -21.47 3.28 -21.92
C ALA A 265 -21.07 2.14 -22.89
N LYS A 266 -22.05 1.32 -23.33
CA LYS A 266 -21.85 0.23 -24.32
C LYS A 266 -21.90 0.77 -25.73
#